data_9036e655c7275887e01754714d8973d6
#
_entry.id   9036e655c7275887e01754714d8973d6
#
_cell.length_a   1.000
_cell.length_b   1.000
_cell.length_c   1.000
_cell.angle_alpha   90.00
_cell.angle_beta   90.00
_cell.angle_gamma   90.00
#
_symmetry.space_group_name_H-M   'P 1'
#
loop_
_entity.id
_entity.type
_entity.pdbx_description
1 polymer ?
#
loop_
_entity_poly.entity_id
_entity_poly.type
_entity_poly.pdbx_seq_one_letter_code
_entity_poly.pdbx_strand_id
1 'polypeptide(L)'
;MNKKIHSLALLVNLGIYGVAQAQEPTDTPVSHDDTIVVTAAEQNLQAPGVSTITADEIRKNPVARDVSKIIRTMPGVNLTGNSTSGQRGNNRQIDIRGMGPENTLILIDGKPVSSRNSVRQGWRGERDTRGDTSWVPPEMIERIEVLRGPAAARYGNGAAGGVVNIITKKGSGEWHGSWDAYFNAPEHKEEGATKRTNFSLTGPLGDEFSFRLYGNLDKTQADAWDINQGHQSARAGTYATTLPAGREGVINKDINGVVRWDFAPLQSLELEAGYSRQGNLYAGDTQNTNSDSYTRSKYGDETNRLYRQNYALTWNGGWDNGVTTSNWVQYEHTRNSRIPEGLAGGTEGKFNEKATQDFVDIDLDDVMLHSEVNLPIDFLVNQTLTLGTEWNQQRMKDLSSNTQALTGTNTGGAIDGVSTTDRSPYSKAEIFSLFAENNMELTDSTIVTPGLRFDHHSIVGNNWSPALNISQGLGDDFTLKMGIARAYKAPSLYQTNPNYILYSKGQGCYASAGGCYLQGNDDLKAETSINKEIGLEFKRDGWLAGVTWFRNDYRNKIEAGYVAVGQNAVGTDLYQWDNVP
;
A
#
# COMPACT_ATOMS: atom_id res chain seq x y z
N MET A 1 17.78 42.59 21.87
CA MET A 1 17.48 41.13 21.84
C MET A 1 16.03 40.80 22.21
N ASN A 2 15.12 41.78 22.32
CA ASN A 2 13.77 41.53 22.88
C ASN A 2 12.60 41.67 21.89
N LYS A 3 12.86 41.82 20.57
CA LYS A 3 11.76 41.92 19.57
C LYS A 3 11.39 40.60 18.87
N LYS A 4 12.20 39.55 18.98
CA LYS A 4 11.91 38.24 18.34
C LYS A 4 11.04 37.33 19.20
N ILE A 5 10.96 37.55 20.51
CA ILE A 5 10.19 36.69 21.43
C ILE A 5 8.67 37.01 21.39
N HIS A 6 8.33 38.30 21.10
CA HIS A 6 6.93 38.71 21.03
C HIS A 6 6.19 38.18 19.79
N SER A 7 6.91 37.99 18.67
CA SER A 7 6.31 37.43 17.45
C SER A 7 6.02 35.95 17.54
N LEU A 8 6.79 35.18 18.34
CA LEU A 8 6.56 33.75 18.55
C LEU A 8 5.38 33.49 19.49
N ALA A 9 5.21 34.36 20.51
CA ALA A 9 4.07 34.30 21.42
C ALA A 9 2.73 34.64 20.75
N LEU A 10 2.74 35.49 19.70
CA LEU A 10 1.54 35.85 18.94
C LEU A 10 1.07 34.71 18.03
N LEU A 11 2.00 33.95 17.46
CA LEU A 11 1.69 32.77 16.62
C LEU A 11 1.12 31.60 17.43
N VAL A 12 1.60 31.39 18.65
CA VAL A 12 1.09 30.37 19.56
C VAL A 12 -0.34 30.69 20.05
N ASN A 13 -0.65 31.98 20.26
CA ASN A 13 -1.99 32.40 20.68
C ASN A 13 -3.04 32.32 19.54
N LEU A 14 -2.64 32.47 18.27
CA LEU A 14 -3.55 32.31 17.13
C LEU A 14 -3.89 30.83 16.87
N GLY A 15 -3.00 29.91 17.20
CA GLY A 15 -3.25 28.46 17.09
C GLY A 15 -4.25 27.91 18.12
N ILE A 16 -4.40 28.57 19.26
CA ILE A 16 -5.28 28.11 20.35
C ILE A 16 -6.74 28.59 20.14
N TYR A 17 -6.96 29.70 19.43
CA TYR A 17 -8.30 30.24 19.17
C TYR A 17 -9.00 29.66 17.94
N GLY A 18 -8.31 28.87 17.11
CA GLY A 18 -8.88 28.22 15.93
C GLY A 18 -9.58 26.88 16.17
N VAL A 19 -9.61 26.37 17.40
CA VAL A 19 -10.14 25.03 17.71
C VAL A 19 -11.60 25.04 18.23
N ALA A 20 -12.22 26.20 18.37
CA ALA A 20 -13.53 26.30 18.98
C ALA A 20 -14.55 26.97 18.07
N GLN A 21 -14.86 26.40 16.91
CA GLN A 21 -16.19 26.47 16.29
C GLN A 21 -16.33 25.30 15.31
N ALA A 22 -16.80 24.15 15.82
CA ALA A 22 -17.53 23.22 15.00
C ALA A 22 -18.85 23.94 14.62
N GLN A 23 -18.94 24.41 13.38
CA GLN A 23 -20.23 24.80 12.82
C GLN A 23 -21.09 23.56 12.72
N GLU A 24 -22.21 23.55 13.43
CA GLU A 24 -23.29 22.62 13.15
C GLU A 24 -23.67 22.74 11.66
N PRO A 25 -23.98 21.63 10.99
CA PRO A 25 -24.45 21.71 9.62
C PRO A 25 -25.76 22.54 9.63
N THR A 26 -25.70 23.69 8.97
CA THR A 26 -26.92 24.44 8.67
C THR A 26 -27.73 23.60 7.68
N ASP A 27 -28.84 23.07 8.14
CA ASP A 27 -29.92 22.55 7.31
C ASP A 27 -30.39 23.66 6.38
N THR A 28 -29.80 23.79 5.22
CA THR A 28 -30.43 24.48 4.11
C THR A 28 -31.45 23.52 3.52
N PRO A 29 -32.72 23.89 3.39
CA PRO A 29 -33.68 23.03 2.74
C PRO A 29 -33.28 22.81 1.30
N VAL A 30 -32.90 21.58 0.98
CA VAL A 30 -32.63 21.13 -0.39
C VAL A 30 -33.94 21.26 -1.18
N SER A 31 -33.92 22.03 -2.25
CA SER A 31 -35.05 22.11 -3.17
C SER A 31 -35.27 20.74 -3.82
N HIS A 32 -36.49 20.32 -3.95
CA HIS A 32 -36.95 18.99 -4.36
C HIS A 32 -36.67 18.62 -5.83
N ASP A 33 -35.69 19.25 -6.53
CA ASP A 33 -35.43 19.00 -7.95
C ASP A 33 -33.99 18.57 -8.27
N ASP A 34 -33.12 18.38 -7.28
CA ASP A 34 -31.77 17.88 -7.54
C ASP A 34 -31.78 16.34 -7.44
N THR A 35 -31.79 15.69 -8.61
CA THR A 35 -31.58 14.25 -8.72
C THR A 35 -30.17 13.95 -8.23
N ILE A 36 -30.05 13.30 -7.07
CA ILE A 36 -28.74 12.87 -6.54
C ILE A 36 -28.19 11.78 -7.46
N VAL A 37 -27.12 12.08 -8.15
CA VAL A 37 -26.44 11.12 -9.04
C VAL A 37 -25.47 10.29 -8.19
N VAL A 38 -25.73 8.98 -8.06
CA VAL A 38 -24.86 8.05 -7.33
C VAL A 38 -24.16 7.13 -8.33
N THR A 39 -22.84 7.21 -8.37
CA THR A 39 -22.00 6.34 -9.20
C THR A 39 -21.89 4.92 -8.61
N ALA A 40 -21.50 3.95 -9.45
CA ALA A 40 -21.20 2.61 -8.96
C ALA A 40 -20.08 2.61 -7.89
N ALA A 41 -19.07 3.47 -8.02
CA ALA A 41 -18.01 3.62 -7.03
C ALA A 41 -18.54 4.10 -5.67
N GLU A 42 -19.41 5.10 -5.66
CA GLU A 42 -20.05 5.62 -4.45
C GLU A 42 -20.98 4.59 -3.82
N GLN A 43 -21.76 3.88 -4.63
CA GLN A 43 -22.63 2.81 -4.16
C GLN A 43 -21.83 1.65 -3.53
N ASN A 44 -20.70 1.29 -4.11
CA ASN A 44 -19.85 0.22 -3.59
C ASN A 44 -19.21 0.57 -2.24
N LEU A 45 -19.06 1.84 -1.89
CA LEU A 45 -18.66 2.26 -0.53
C LEU A 45 -19.69 1.90 0.56
N GLN A 46 -20.91 1.56 0.17
CA GLN A 46 -21.97 1.09 1.07
C GLN A 46 -22.02 -0.44 1.19
N ALA A 47 -21.17 -1.17 0.50
CA ALA A 47 -21.11 -2.63 0.57
C ALA A 47 -20.72 -3.12 1.98
N PRO A 48 -21.13 -4.35 2.37
CA PRO A 48 -20.85 -4.88 3.72
C PRO A 48 -19.35 -5.03 4.01
N GLY A 49 -18.55 -5.19 2.97
CA GLY A 49 -17.09 -5.32 3.05
C GLY A 49 -16.36 -3.98 3.22
N VAL A 50 -17.03 -2.85 3.39
CA VAL A 50 -16.40 -1.53 3.45
C VAL A 50 -16.44 -0.96 4.86
N SER A 51 -15.30 -0.42 5.30
CA SER A 51 -15.15 0.35 6.53
C SER A 51 -14.53 1.70 6.23
N THR A 52 -14.97 2.74 6.93
CA THR A 52 -14.38 4.08 6.84
C THR A 52 -13.82 4.46 8.21
N ILE A 53 -12.57 4.89 8.25
CA ILE A 53 -11.90 5.42 9.44
C ILE A 53 -11.82 6.93 9.27
N THR A 54 -12.46 7.67 10.17
CA THR A 54 -12.54 9.14 10.11
C THR A 54 -11.30 9.81 10.69
N ALA A 55 -11.08 11.08 10.37
CA ALA A 55 -10.02 11.89 10.98
C ALA A 55 -10.15 11.95 12.51
N ASP A 56 -11.36 11.91 13.03
CA ASP A 56 -11.65 11.91 14.46
C ASP A 56 -11.19 10.61 15.13
N GLU A 57 -11.44 9.47 14.50
CA GLU A 57 -10.97 8.16 14.98
C GLU A 57 -9.44 8.07 14.96
N ILE A 58 -8.79 8.68 13.96
CA ILE A 58 -7.33 8.77 13.90
C ILE A 58 -6.79 9.64 15.04
N ARG A 59 -7.45 10.75 15.36
CA ARG A 59 -7.07 11.62 16.48
C ARG A 59 -7.25 10.95 17.85
N LYS A 60 -8.31 10.16 18.02
CA LYS A 60 -8.58 9.40 19.25
C LYS A 60 -7.57 8.27 19.48
N ASN A 61 -7.01 7.73 18.41
CA ASN A 61 -6.01 6.67 18.44
C ASN A 61 -4.73 7.12 17.74
N PRO A 62 -4.00 8.10 18.28
CA PRO A 62 -2.86 8.68 17.60
C PRO A 62 -1.77 7.65 17.36
N VAL A 63 -1.26 7.60 16.14
CA VAL A 63 -0.14 6.76 15.74
C VAL A 63 1.09 7.60 15.46
N ALA A 64 2.26 7.00 15.62
CA ALA A 64 3.51 7.69 15.34
C ALA A 64 3.59 8.13 13.87
N ARG A 65 3.31 7.22 12.94
CA ARG A 65 3.30 7.49 11.51
C ARG A 65 2.45 6.49 10.73
N ASP A 66 2.69 5.21 10.91
CA ASP A 66 2.11 4.13 10.13
C ASP A 66 0.65 3.88 10.53
N VAL A 67 -0.28 4.24 9.65
CA VAL A 67 -1.72 4.07 9.86
C VAL A 67 -2.18 2.62 9.78
N SER A 68 -1.32 1.69 9.38
CA SER A 68 -1.63 0.25 9.45
C SER A 68 -2.05 -0.19 10.85
N LYS A 69 -1.54 0.48 11.89
CA LYS A 69 -1.92 0.24 13.29
C LYS A 69 -3.40 0.47 13.58
N ILE A 70 -4.01 1.45 12.91
CA ILE A 70 -5.44 1.73 13.04
C ILE A 70 -6.22 0.82 12.10
N ILE A 71 -5.77 0.66 10.87
CA ILE A 71 -6.45 -0.13 9.84
C ILE A 71 -6.61 -1.60 10.28
N ARG A 72 -5.62 -2.16 10.98
CA ARG A 72 -5.69 -3.55 11.49
C ARG A 72 -6.82 -3.81 12.48
N THR A 73 -7.41 -2.76 13.05
CA THR A 73 -8.56 -2.91 13.96
C THR A 73 -9.86 -3.19 13.23
N MET A 74 -9.87 -3.02 11.92
CA MET A 74 -11.04 -3.32 11.09
C MET A 74 -11.24 -4.84 10.94
N PRO A 75 -12.49 -5.30 10.84
CA PRO A 75 -12.79 -6.71 10.67
C PRO A 75 -12.09 -7.33 9.44
N GLY A 76 -11.46 -8.49 9.62
CA GLY A 76 -10.78 -9.23 8.56
C GLY A 76 -9.47 -8.62 8.08
N VAL A 77 -8.90 -7.67 8.81
CA VAL A 77 -7.61 -7.05 8.51
C VAL A 77 -6.54 -7.52 9.49
N ASN A 78 -5.43 -8.00 8.97
CA ASN A 78 -4.26 -8.42 9.72
C ASN A 78 -3.03 -7.60 9.30
N LEU A 79 -1.98 -7.66 10.11
CA LEU A 79 -0.65 -7.18 9.73
C LEU A 79 0.33 -8.34 9.65
N THR A 80 1.16 -8.33 8.63
CA THR A 80 2.36 -9.17 8.58
C THR A 80 3.47 -8.51 9.42
N GLY A 81 4.36 -9.32 9.98
CA GLY A 81 5.48 -8.83 10.78
C GLY A 81 5.09 -8.14 12.09
N ASN A 82 6.05 -7.56 12.77
CA ASN A 82 5.90 -7.01 14.12
C ASN A 82 6.41 -5.58 14.31
N SER A 83 7.01 -4.97 13.29
CA SER A 83 7.62 -3.65 13.34
C SER A 83 7.34 -2.85 12.06
N THR A 84 7.65 -1.56 12.10
CA THR A 84 7.46 -0.61 11.00
C THR A 84 8.63 -0.56 10.03
N SER A 85 9.65 -1.38 10.22
CA SER A 85 10.82 -1.40 9.34
C SER A 85 10.67 -2.40 8.20
N GLY A 86 11.57 -2.33 7.24
CA GLY A 86 11.67 -3.24 6.12
C GLY A 86 12.63 -4.40 6.33
N GLN A 87 13.13 -4.60 7.54
CA GLN A 87 13.98 -5.75 7.85
C GLN A 87 13.13 -7.00 8.10
N ARG A 88 13.73 -8.16 7.90
CA ARG A 88 13.06 -9.44 8.08
C ARG A 88 12.46 -9.55 9.49
N GLY A 89 11.16 -9.86 9.55
CA GLY A 89 10.40 -9.88 10.79
C GLY A 89 10.03 -8.50 11.34
N ASN A 90 10.60 -7.42 10.79
CA ASN A 90 10.27 -6.04 11.13
C ASN A 90 9.39 -5.36 10.08
N ASN A 91 8.91 -6.06 9.09
CA ASN A 91 7.99 -5.54 8.09
C ASN A 91 6.56 -5.37 8.66
N ARG A 92 5.78 -4.52 8.02
CA ARG A 92 4.41 -4.24 8.41
C ARG A 92 3.55 -3.95 7.20
N GLN A 93 2.88 -4.99 6.72
CA GLN A 93 2.01 -4.87 5.55
C GLN A 93 0.61 -5.36 5.89
N ILE A 94 -0.39 -4.72 5.30
CA ILE A 94 -1.79 -5.07 5.49
C ILE A 94 -2.11 -6.32 4.68
N ASP A 95 -2.73 -7.29 5.36
CA ASP A 95 -3.32 -8.49 4.78
C ASP A 95 -4.82 -8.48 5.04
N ILE A 96 -5.62 -8.48 3.99
CA ILE A 96 -7.07 -8.47 4.06
C ILE A 96 -7.60 -9.89 3.82
N ARG A 97 -8.37 -10.39 4.79
CA ARG A 97 -9.04 -11.71 4.73
C ARG A 97 -8.09 -12.89 4.46
N GLY A 98 -6.82 -12.77 4.86
CA GLY A 98 -5.83 -13.84 4.69
C GLY A 98 -5.34 -14.08 3.26
N MET A 99 -5.61 -13.15 2.34
CA MET A 99 -5.19 -13.28 0.94
C MET A 99 -3.75 -12.83 0.68
N GLY A 100 -3.08 -12.33 1.69
CA GLY A 100 -1.70 -11.86 1.64
C GLY A 100 -1.56 -10.39 1.23
N PRO A 101 -0.48 -9.72 1.65
CA PRO A 101 -0.28 -8.28 1.41
C PRO A 101 -0.10 -7.92 -0.07
N GLU A 102 0.37 -8.84 -0.90
CA GLU A 102 0.47 -8.64 -2.36
C GLU A 102 -0.91 -8.52 -3.04
N ASN A 103 -1.98 -8.95 -2.36
CA ASN A 103 -3.37 -8.84 -2.79
C ASN A 103 -4.11 -7.65 -2.14
N THR A 104 -3.40 -6.76 -1.48
CA THR A 104 -3.93 -5.51 -0.93
C THR A 104 -3.37 -4.33 -1.70
N LEU A 105 -4.24 -3.58 -2.37
CA LEU A 105 -3.88 -2.37 -3.10
C LEU A 105 -3.96 -1.16 -2.18
N ILE A 106 -2.90 -0.38 -2.10
CA ILE A 106 -2.86 0.88 -1.33
C ILE A 106 -2.98 2.04 -2.29
N LEU A 107 -3.91 2.94 -2.00
CA LEU A 107 -4.14 4.17 -2.76
C LEU A 107 -3.95 5.40 -1.86
N ILE A 108 -3.50 6.49 -2.46
CA ILE A 108 -3.56 7.84 -1.89
C ILE A 108 -4.39 8.70 -2.84
N ASP A 109 -5.50 9.25 -2.34
CA ASP A 109 -6.46 10.02 -3.13
C ASP A 109 -6.89 9.30 -4.42
N GLY A 110 -7.16 8.00 -4.31
CA GLY A 110 -7.59 7.15 -5.42
C GLY A 110 -6.47 6.71 -6.39
N LYS A 111 -5.23 7.14 -6.18
CA LYS A 111 -4.09 6.81 -7.05
C LYS A 111 -3.21 5.74 -6.41
N PRO A 112 -2.87 4.65 -7.12
CA PRO A 112 -2.03 3.58 -6.58
C PRO A 112 -0.65 4.05 -6.12
N VAL A 113 -0.17 3.46 -5.02
CA VAL A 113 1.19 3.59 -4.53
C VAL A 113 1.93 2.30 -4.82
N SER A 114 3.05 2.37 -5.51
CA SER A 114 3.80 1.20 -5.98
C SER A 114 5.17 1.03 -5.29
N SER A 115 5.52 1.86 -4.32
CA SER A 115 6.86 1.92 -3.73
C SER A 115 7.35 0.59 -3.17
N ARG A 116 6.49 -0.24 -2.59
CA ARG A 116 6.86 -1.58 -2.12
C ARG A 116 7.34 -2.52 -3.23
N ASN A 117 6.94 -2.27 -4.48
CA ASN A 117 7.37 -3.08 -5.62
C ASN A 117 8.86 -2.89 -5.97
N SER A 118 9.51 -1.87 -5.42
CA SER A 118 10.96 -1.68 -5.46
C SER A 118 11.74 -2.59 -4.49
N VAL A 119 11.06 -3.45 -3.75
CA VAL A 119 11.67 -4.42 -2.84
C VAL A 119 11.57 -5.81 -3.45
N ARG A 120 12.70 -6.53 -3.50
CA ARG A 120 12.73 -7.90 -4.01
C ARG A 120 11.77 -8.82 -3.25
N GLN A 121 11.25 -9.83 -3.92
CA GLN A 121 10.51 -10.90 -3.27
C GLN A 121 11.46 -11.99 -2.76
N GLY A 122 11.22 -12.45 -1.55
CA GLY A 122 11.85 -13.62 -0.97
C GLY A 122 11.22 -14.91 -1.47
N TRP A 123 11.73 -16.04 -0.97
CA TRP A 123 11.35 -17.38 -1.40
C TRP A 123 9.85 -17.71 -1.24
N ARG A 124 9.21 -17.14 -0.21
CA ARG A 124 7.77 -17.34 0.08
C ARG A 124 6.87 -16.27 -0.52
N GLY A 125 7.41 -15.44 -1.39
CA GLY A 125 6.69 -14.30 -1.97
C GLY A 125 6.62 -13.06 -1.08
N GLU A 126 7.24 -13.08 0.09
CA GLU A 126 7.32 -11.95 1.01
C GLU A 126 8.27 -10.87 0.50
N ARG A 127 8.04 -9.64 0.95
CA ARG A 127 8.94 -8.48 0.74
C ARG A 127 9.31 -7.87 2.08
N ASP A 128 10.58 -7.66 2.32
CA ASP A 128 11.06 -6.98 3.52
C ASP A 128 10.90 -5.47 3.36
N THR A 129 9.70 -4.99 3.61
CA THR A 129 9.33 -3.58 3.50
C THR A 129 8.28 -3.20 4.55
N ARG A 130 8.22 -1.91 4.87
CA ARG A 130 7.19 -1.32 5.72
C ARG A 130 5.79 -1.30 5.08
N GLY A 131 5.68 -1.63 3.80
CA GLY A 131 4.47 -1.39 3.02
C GLY A 131 4.29 0.09 2.69
N ASP A 132 3.10 0.45 2.21
CA ASP A 132 2.81 1.79 1.67
C ASP A 132 1.80 2.59 2.51
N THR A 133 1.63 2.24 3.80
CA THR A 133 0.67 2.90 4.70
C THR A 133 1.26 4.00 5.58
N SER A 134 2.50 4.38 5.33
CA SER A 134 3.21 5.40 6.10
C SER A 134 3.70 6.60 5.27
N TRP A 135 3.19 6.78 4.05
CA TRP A 135 3.60 7.90 3.19
C TRP A 135 2.90 9.22 3.52
N VAL A 136 1.71 9.19 4.13
CA VAL A 136 0.95 10.39 4.51
C VAL A 136 1.00 10.58 6.02
N PRO A 137 1.37 11.78 6.51
CA PRO A 137 1.26 12.10 7.93
C PRO A 137 -0.19 11.94 8.43
N PRO A 138 -0.43 11.33 9.60
CA PRO A 138 -1.78 11.09 10.09
C PRO A 138 -2.65 12.35 10.17
N GLU A 139 -2.06 13.50 10.49
CA GLU A 139 -2.75 14.79 10.60
C GLU A 139 -3.27 15.30 9.25
N MET A 140 -2.70 14.83 8.15
CA MET A 140 -3.11 15.20 6.79
C MET A 140 -4.18 14.28 6.21
N ILE A 141 -4.59 13.26 6.95
CA ILE A 141 -5.60 12.30 6.51
C ILE A 141 -6.99 12.79 6.91
N GLU A 142 -7.88 12.89 5.92
CA GLU A 142 -9.30 13.16 6.12
C GLU A 142 -10.05 11.90 6.55
N ARG A 143 -9.82 10.80 5.84
CA ARG A 143 -10.41 9.49 6.13
C ARG A 143 -9.61 8.39 5.44
N ILE A 144 -9.81 7.17 5.90
CA ILE A 144 -9.28 5.96 5.26
C ILE A 144 -10.47 5.05 4.91
N GLU A 145 -10.57 4.67 3.65
CA GLU A 145 -11.56 3.73 3.15
C GLU A 145 -10.91 2.36 3.00
N VAL A 146 -11.48 1.34 3.64
CA VAL A 146 -11.02 -0.05 3.54
C VAL A 146 -12.10 -0.87 2.86
N LEU A 147 -11.85 -1.28 1.61
CA LEU A 147 -12.76 -2.06 0.80
C LEU A 147 -12.29 -3.52 0.76
N ARG A 148 -13.16 -4.44 1.12
CA ARG A 148 -12.89 -5.88 1.13
C ARG A 148 -13.81 -6.59 0.16
N GLY A 149 -13.32 -7.65 -0.48
CA GLY A 149 -14.15 -8.49 -1.34
C GLY A 149 -14.65 -7.82 -2.61
N PRO A 150 -15.91 -8.05 -3.00
CA PRO A 150 -16.46 -7.58 -4.28
C PRO A 150 -16.42 -6.08 -4.51
N ALA A 151 -16.51 -5.26 -3.47
CA ALA A 151 -16.40 -3.80 -3.57
C ALA A 151 -15.05 -3.31 -4.10
N ALA A 152 -13.98 -4.10 -3.92
CA ALA A 152 -12.64 -3.78 -4.37
C ALA A 152 -12.37 -4.14 -5.84
N ALA A 153 -13.25 -4.91 -6.49
CA ALA A 153 -13.01 -5.50 -7.81
C ALA A 153 -12.78 -4.48 -8.94
N ARG A 154 -13.39 -3.30 -8.84
CA ARG A 154 -13.21 -2.22 -9.83
C ARG A 154 -11.77 -1.73 -9.96
N TYR A 155 -10.98 -1.87 -8.91
CA TYR A 155 -9.60 -1.37 -8.86
C TYR A 155 -8.60 -2.30 -9.59
N GLY A 156 -9.03 -3.48 -10.01
CA GLY A 156 -8.26 -4.37 -10.88
C GLY A 156 -7.07 -5.02 -10.21
N ASN A 157 -5.92 -4.92 -10.86
CA ASN A 157 -4.71 -5.62 -10.46
C ASN A 157 -4.25 -5.32 -9.01
N GLY A 158 -4.07 -6.38 -8.24
CA GLY A 158 -3.58 -6.28 -6.85
C GLY A 158 -4.66 -6.04 -5.80
N ALA A 159 -5.95 -5.95 -6.19
CA ALA A 159 -7.06 -5.69 -5.28
C ALA A 159 -7.86 -6.95 -4.91
N ALA A 160 -7.30 -8.16 -5.10
CA ALA A 160 -8.03 -9.41 -4.87
C ALA A 160 -8.45 -9.61 -3.40
N GLY A 161 -7.64 -9.19 -2.44
CA GLY A 161 -7.99 -9.17 -1.02
C GLY A 161 -8.79 -7.92 -0.65
N GLY A 162 -8.40 -6.78 -1.18
CA GLY A 162 -9.05 -5.52 -0.91
C GLY A 162 -8.22 -4.30 -1.30
N VAL A 163 -8.74 -3.15 -0.93
CA VAL A 163 -8.16 -1.83 -1.18
C VAL A 163 -8.16 -1.02 0.11
N VAL A 164 -7.07 -0.33 0.36
CA VAL A 164 -6.97 0.73 1.37
C VAL A 164 -6.76 2.05 0.64
N ASN A 165 -7.72 2.95 0.70
CA ASN A 165 -7.64 4.27 0.08
C ASN A 165 -7.48 5.34 1.16
N ILE A 166 -6.33 5.98 1.19
CA ILE A 166 -6.00 7.05 2.12
C ILE A 166 -6.38 8.36 1.45
N ILE A 167 -7.42 9.02 1.97
CA ILE A 167 -7.90 10.30 1.45
C ILE A 167 -7.27 11.43 2.26
N THR A 168 -6.57 12.32 1.59
CA THR A 168 -5.93 13.48 2.22
C THR A 168 -6.89 14.66 2.36
N LYS A 169 -6.67 15.49 3.38
CA LYS A 169 -7.41 16.74 3.56
C LYS A 169 -7.21 17.65 2.37
N LYS A 170 -8.29 18.21 1.85
CA LYS A 170 -8.27 19.15 0.72
C LYS A 170 -8.01 20.58 1.19
N GLY A 171 -7.57 21.43 0.28
CA GLY A 171 -7.48 22.87 0.50
C GLY A 171 -8.88 23.47 0.71
N SER A 172 -8.96 24.55 1.47
CA SER A 172 -10.16 25.33 1.69
C SER A 172 -10.15 26.63 0.88
N GLY A 173 -11.33 27.22 0.69
CA GLY A 173 -11.48 28.55 0.08
C GLY A 173 -10.97 29.69 0.96
N GLU A 174 -10.50 29.42 2.17
CA GLU A 174 -9.93 30.37 3.12
C GLU A 174 -8.50 29.97 3.49
N TRP A 175 -7.72 30.93 3.96
CA TRP A 175 -6.38 30.68 4.46
C TRP A 175 -6.43 29.94 5.78
N HIS A 176 -5.87 28.73 5.80
CA HIS A 176 -5.69 27.92 7.01
C HIS A 176 -4.24 27.46 7.11
N GLY A 177 -3.71 27.53 8.32
CA GLY A 177 -2.41 26.95 8.64
C GLY A 177 -2.51 26.11 9.90
N SER A 178 -1.79 25.00 9.94
CA SER A 178 -1.61 24.20 11.15
C SER A 178 -0.14 23.88 11.35
N TRP A 179 0.21 23.76 12.60
CA TRP A 179 1.48 23.20 13.06
C TRP A 179 1.21 22.25 14.19
N ASP A 180 1.71 21.02 14.05
CA ASP A 180 1.50 19.96 15.01
C ASP A 180 2.83 19.46 15.52
N ALA A 181 2.87 19.13 16.82
CA ALA A 181 3.95 18.41 17.43
C ALA A 181 3.41 17.17 18.14
N TYR A 182 4.05 16.04 17.88
CA TYR A 182 3.72 14.78 18.51
C TYR A 182 4.95 14.23 19.24
N PHE A 183 4.74 13.79 20.46
CA PHE A 183 5.77 13.15 21.25
C PHE A 183 5.21 11.89 21.92
N ASN A 184 5.92 10.78 21.77
CA ASN A 184 5.63 9.54 22.45
C ASN A 184 6.88 9.12 23.22
N ALA A 185 6.77 9.05 24.53
CA ALA A 185 7.79 8.53 25.42
C ALA A 185 7.26 7.23 26.03
N PRO A 186 7.76 6.06 25.60
CA PRO A 186 7.42 4.79 26.24
C PRO A 186 7.77 4.79 27.73
N GLU A 187 7.01 4.05 28.53
CA GLU A 187 7.28 3.87 29.97
C GLU A 187 8.63 3.20 30.20
N HIS A 188 8.95 2.21 29.38
CA HIS A 188 10.24 1.54 29.41
C HIS A 188 11.22 2.26 28.49
N LYS A 189 12.32 2.73 29.06
CA LYS A 189 13.37 3.48 28.33
C LYS A 189 14.09 2.66 27.24
N GLU A 190 13.95 1.35 27.28
CA GLU A 190 14.46 0.41 26.28
C GLU A 190 13.64 0.45 24.98
N GLU A 191 12.40 0.95 25.03
CA GLU A 191 11.57 1.13 23.85
C GLU A 191 11.86 2.46 23.16
N GLY A 192 11.83 2.46 21.84
CA GLY A 192 12.12 3.64 21.03
C GLY A 192 11.06 4.74 21.17
N ALA A 193 11.45 5.93 21.60
CA ALA A 193 10.62 7.13 21.65
C ALA A 193 10.40 7.71 20.26
N THR A 194 9.27 8.41 20.07
CA THR A 194 8.93 9.10 18.82
C THR A 194 8.83 10.60 19.02
N LYS A 195 9.37 11.36 18.08
CA LYS A 195 9.19 12.82 17.96
C LYS A 195 8.76 13.13 16.53
N ARG A 196 7.73 13.95 16.38
CA ARG A 196 7.23 14.39 15.08
C ARG A 196 6.84 15.85 15.13
N THR A 197 7.13 16.57 14.04
CA THR A 197 6.57 17.88 13.77
C THR A 197 6.12 17.95 12.33
N ASN A 198 4.97 18.56 12.10
CA ASN A 198 4.48 18.83 10.76
C ASN A 198 3.82 20.20 10.69
N PHE A 199 3.71 20.71 9.48
CA PHE A 199 2.97 21.92 9.18
C PHE A 199 2.10 21.68 7.95
N SER A 200 0.99 22.39 7.88
CA SER A 200 0.19 22.51 6.67
C SER A 200 -0.23 23.94 6.45
N LEU A 201 -0.36 24.30 5.19
CA LEU A 201 -0.85 25.61 4.75
C LEU A 201 -1.76 25.41 3.55
N THR A 202 -2.95 25.98 3.60
CA THR A 202 -3.93 25.95 2.50
C THR A 202 -4.52 27.32 2.32
N GLY A 203 -4.96 27.65 1.11
CA GLY A 203 -5.66 28.89 0.88
C GLY A 203 -5.87 29.21 -0.59
N PRO A 204 -6.63 30.28 -0.88
CA PRO A 204 -6.81 30.78 -2.23
C PRO A 204 -5.57 31.55 -2.70
N LEU A 205 -5.29 31.45 -4.00
CA LEU A 205 -4.31 32.26 -4.73
C LEU A 205 -5.04 33.12 -5.79
N GLY A 206 -6.05 33.88 -5.35
CA GLY A 206 -7.00 34.59 -6.18
C GLY A 206 -8.33 33.84 -6.32
N ASP A 207 -9.13 34.20 -7.31
CA ASP A 207 -10.51 33.70 -7.43
C ASP A 207 -10.61 32.30 -8.01
N GLU A 208 -9.64 31.90 -8.84
CA GLU A 208 -9.66 30.62 -9.57
C GLU A 208 -8.64 29.61 -9.07
N PHE A 209 -7.66 30.04 -8.27
CA PHE A 209 -6.59 29.18 -7.79
C PHE A 209 -6.64 28.97 -6.30
N SER A 210 -6.34 27.74 -5.88
CA SER A 210 -6.10 27.38 -4.49
C SER A 210 -4.90 26.44 -4.37
N PHE A 211 -4.35 26.34 -3.17
CA PHE A 211 -3.23 25.46 -2.93
C PHE A 211 -3.31 24.76 -1.58
N ARG A 212 -2.59 23.67 -1.48
CA ARG A 212 -2.29 22.96 -0.23
C ARG A 212 -0.80 22.62 -0.22
N LEU A 213 -0.13 22.94 0.86
CA LEU A 213 1.27 22.58 1.11
C LEU A 213 1.38 21.97 2.49
N TYR A 214 2.04 20.83 2.62
CA TYR A 214 2.41 20.30 3.93
C TYR A 214 3.84 19.77 3.93
N GLY A 215 4.47 19.79 5.10
CA GLY A 215 5.75 19.19 5.36
C GLY A 215 5.75 18.45 6.69
N ASN A 216 6.54 17.40 6.78
CA ASN A 216 6.65 16.56 7.97
C ASN A 216 8.10 16.11 8.21
N LEU A 217 8.45 16.05 9.48
CA LEU A 217 9.68 15.45 9.96
C LEU A 217 9.37 14.64 11.20
N ASP A 218 9.62 13.34 11.18
CA ASP A 218 9.49 12.48 12.33
C ASP A 218 10.67 11.53 12.49
N LYS A 219 10.92 11.17 13.74
CA LYS A 219 11.92 10.19 14.13
C LYS A 219 11.38 9.32 15.24
N THR A 220 11.36 8.01 15.01
CA THR A 220 11.20 6.99 16.03
C THR A 220 12.56 6.34 16.24
N GLN A 221 13.02 6.26 17.49
CA GLN A 221 14.25 5.57 17.82
C GLN A 221 14.07 4.05 17.71
N ALA A 222 15.15 3.33 17.45
CA ALA A 222 15.17 1.88 17.59
C ALA A 222 15.02 1.48 19.06
N ASP A 223 14.40 0.34 19.31
CA ASP A 223 14.41 -0.28 20.65
C ASP A 223 15.84 -0.67 21.02
N ALA A 224 16.15 -0.74 22.31
CA ALA A 224 17.47 -1.14 22.79
C ALA A 224 17.82 -2.54 22.24
N TRP A 225 19.09 -2.75 21.92
CA TRP A 225 19.58 -3.99 21.31
C TRP A 225 19.34 -5.24 22.17
N ASP A 226 19.20 -5.05 23.47
CA ASP A 226 19.02 -6.07 24.50
C ASP A 226 17.60 -6.10 25.10
N ILE A 227 16.64 -5.40 24.49
CA ILE A 227 15.25 -5.32 24.99
C ILE A 227 14.61 -6.69 25.23
N ASN A 228 15.00 -7.69 24.45
CA ASN A 228 14.52 -9.06 24.56
C ASN A 228 15.47 -9.95 25.39
N GLN A 229 16.35 -9.38 26.20
CA GLN A 229 17.17 -10.14 27.15
C GLN A 229 16.29 -10.93 28.13
N GLY A 230 16.54 -12.21 28.26
CA GLY A 230 15.71 -13.12 29.05
C GLY A 230 14.60 -13.83 28.28
N HIS A 231 14.35 -13.43 27.02
CA HIS A 231 13.39 -14.05 26.11
C HIS A 231 14.08 -14.87 25.00
N GLN A 232 15.29 -15.36 25.27
CA GLN A 232 16.01 -16.22 24.36
C GLN A 232 15.28 -17.54 24.17
N SER A 233 15.41 -18.08 22.96
CA SER A 233 14.90 -19.42 22.68
C SER A 233 15.54 -20.43 23.63
N ALA A 234 14.74 -21.30 24.24
CA ALA A 234 15.20 -22.42 25.05
C ALA A 234 15.91 -23.53 24.24
N ARG A 235 16.16 -23.33 22.95
CA ARG A 235 16.93 -24.26 22.13
C ARG A 235 18.38 -24.34 22.63
N ALA A 236 18.76 -25.53 23.08
CA ALA A 236 20.12 -25.83 23.45
C ALA A 236 21.09 -25.67 22.26
N GLY A 237 22.31 -25.21 22.49
CA GLY A 237 23.35 -25.04 21.48
C GLY A 237 23.63 -23.59 21.08
N THR A 238 24.09 -23.39 19.87
CA THR A 238 24.56 -22.10 19.32
C THR A 238 23.54 -20.95 19.40
N TYR A 239 22.27 -21.29 19.57
CA TYR A 239 21.16 -20.30 19.65
C TYR A 239 20.81 -19.83 21.07
N ALA A 240 21.40 -20.44 22.09
CA ALA A 240 21.09 -20.12 23.49
C ALA A 240 21.53 -18.71 23.94
N THR A 241 22.45 -18.08 23.20
CA THR A 241 22.99 -16.74 23.51
C THR A 241 22.50 -15.65 22.57
N THR A 242 21.47 -15.94 21.74
CA THR A 242 21.02 -15.04 20.69
C THR A 242 19.86 -14.19 21.17
N LEU A 243 20.00 -12.88 21.08
CA LEU A 243 18.96 -11.93 21.42
C LEU A 243 18.16 -11.56 20.15
N PRO A 244 16.84 -11.86 20.11
CA PRO A 244 16.00 -11.33 19.05
C PRO A 244 15.99 -9.79 19.08
N ALA A 245 16.03 -9.16 17.92
CA ALA A 245 15.92 -7.72 17.85
C ALA A 245 14.57 -7.21 18.34
N GLY A 246 14.56 -6.00 18.87
CA GLY A 246 13.37 -5.21 19.08
C GLY A 246 12.90 -4.56 17.79
N ARG A 247 12.07 -3.53 17.92
CA ARG A 247 11.57 -2.76 16.79
C ARG A 247 12.66 -1.83 16.24
N GLU A 248 12.80 -1.80 14.94
CA GLU A 248 13.60 -0.76 14.30
C GLU A 248 12.98 0.61 14.46
N GLY A 249 13.83 1.61 14.51
CA GLY A 249 13.41 2.99 14.38
C GLY A 249 13.21 3.39 12.91
N VAL A 250 12.73 4.61 12.72
CA VAL A 250 12.49 5.19 11.40
C VAL A 250 12.63 6.70 11.43
N ILE A 251 13.18 7.27 10.35
CA ILE A 251 13.19 8.70 10.08
C ILE A 251 12.41 8.95 8.80
N ASN A 252 11.34 9.76 8.88
CA ASN A 252 10.57 10.18 7.72
C ASN A 252 10.72 11.69 7.51
N LYS A 253 10.82 12.08 6.24
CA LYS A 253 10.85 13.47 5.80
C LYS A 253 9.94 13.58 4.58
N ASP A 254 8.99 14.50 4.63
CA ASP A 254 8.00 14.64 3.58
C ASP A 254 7.75 16.11 3.26
N ILE A 255 7.51 16.39 1.99
CA ILE A 255 6.92 17.62 1.51
C ILE A 255 5.98 17.29 0.36
N ASN A 256 4.78 17.87 0.37
CA ASN A 256 3.79 17.69 -0.68
C ASN A 256 3.07 18.99 -0.93
N GLY A 257 2.89 19.32 -2.20
CA GLY A 257 2.15 20.48 -2.65
C GLY A 257 1.16 20.14 -3.73
N VAL A 258 0.00 20.78 -3.67
CA VAL A 258 -1.05 20.73 -4.70
C VAL A 258 -1.45 22.14 -5.04
N VAL A 259 -1.54 22.45 -6.33
CA VAL A 259 -2.16 23.65 -6.86
C VAL A 259 -3.38 23.23 -7.66
N ARG A 260 -4.51 23.84 -7.35
CA ARG A 260 -5.78 23.64 -8.03
C ARG A 260 -6.18 24.87 -8.78
N TRP A 261 -6.63 24.71 -10.00
CA TRP A 261 -7.21 25.74 -10.86
C TRP A 261 -8.65 25.37 -11.22
N ASP A 262 -9.60 26.18 -10.73
CA ASP A 262 -11.02 26.08 -11.08
C ASP A 262 -11.27 26.99 -12.29
N PHE A 263 -10.99 26.49 -13.51
CA PHE A 263 -10.97 27.28 -14.73
C PHE A 263 -12.35 27.52 -15.37
N ALA A 264 -13.36 26.80 -14.90
CA ALA A 264 -14.75 26.98 -15.28
C ALA A 264 -15.66 26.39 -14.19
N PRO A 265 -16.97 26.71 -14.17
CA PRO A 265 -17.92 26.06 -13.27
C PRO A 265 -17.84 24.54 -13.38
N LEU A 266 -17.71 23.84 -12.27
CA LEU A 266 -17.60 22.36 -12.17
C LEU A 266 -16.37 21.77 -12.91
N GLN A 267 -15.38 22.59 -13.27
CA GLN A 267 -14.17 22.14 -13.98
C GLN A 267 -12.94 22.51 -13.16
N SER A 268 -12.14 21.53 -12.78
CA SER A 268 -10.90 21.76 -12.03
C SER A 268 -9.72 20.99 -12.59
N LEU A 269 -8.56 21.61 -12.51
CA LEU A 269 -7.28 21.00 -12.82
C LEU A 269 -6.39 21.07 -11.58
N GLU A 270 -5.85 19.94 -11.13
CA GLU A 270 -4.95 19.86 -9.99
C GLU A 270 -3.57 19.37 -10.43
N LEU A 271 -2.54 20.07 -10.02
CA LEU A 271 -1.15 19.67 -10.17
C LEU A 271 -0.58 19.36 -8.78
N GLU A 272 -0.11 18.14 -8.60
CA GLU A 272 0.51 17.66 -7.37
C GLU A 272 1.99 17.35 -7.58
N ALA A 273 2.81 17.68 -6.59
CA ALA A 273 4.20 17.26 -6.50
C ALA A 273 4.52 16.88 -5.06
N GLY A 274 5.09 15.71 -4.87
CA GLY A 274 5.46 15.19 -3.56
C GLY A 274 6.84 14.57 -3.54
N TYR A 275 7.51 14.71 -2.40
CA TYR A 275 8.75 14.03 -2.08
C TYR A 275 8.68 13.47 -0.67
N SER A 276 9.02 12.20 -0.52
CA SER A 276 9.06 11.52 0.76
C SER A 276 10.33 10.67 0.87
N ARG A 277 10.90 10.64 2.05
CA ARG A 277 12.05 9.80 2.38
C ARG A 277 11.80 9.06 3.68
N GLN A 278 12.00 7.75 3.68
CA GLN A 278 11.92 6.89 4.86
C GLN A 278 13.24 6.16 5.03
N GLY A 279 13.92 6.36 6.17
CA GLY A 279 15.12 5.64 6.56
C GLY A 279 14.87 4.82 7.82
N ASN A 280 15.27 3.55 7.85
CA ASN A 280 15.22 2.78 9.08
C ASN A 280 16.34 3.22 10.04
N LEU A 281 16.16 2.90 11.33
CA LEU A 281 17.24 2.87 12.31
C LEU A 281 17.36 1.42 12.74
N TYR A 282 18.43 0.76 12.33
CA TYR A 282 18.61 -0.68 12.43
C TYR A 282 18.65 -1.14 13.90
N ALA A 283 17.90 -2.18 14.21
CA ALA A 283 17.86 -2.80 15.55
C ALA A 283 18.29 -4.28 15.53
N GLY A 284 18.68 -4.80 14.38
CA GLY A 284 19.02 -6.20 14.18
C GLY A 284 17.88 -7.00 13.55
N ASP A 285 18.10 -8.29 13.37
CA ASP A 285 17.11 -9.23 12.84
C ASP A 285 16.27 -9.83 13.99
N THR A 286 14.94 -9.82 13.83
CA THR A 286 14.01 -10.43 14.80
C THR A 286 14.07 -11.95 14.85
N GLN A 287 14.61 -12.61 13.83
CA GLN A 287 14.67 -14.07 13.73
C GLN A 287 16.07 -14.63 14.00
N ASN A 288 17.10 -13.83 13.84
CA ASN A 288 18.50 -14.22 13.97
C ASN A 288 19.19 -13.49 15.11
N THR A 289 20.42 -13.90 15.36
CA THR A 289 21.20 -13.40 16.48
C THR A 289 21.85 -12.07 16.17
N ASN A 290 21.70 -11.14 17.08
CA ASN A 290 22.43 -9.88 17.09
C ASN A 290 23.73 -9.97 17.92
N SER A 291 24.28 -11.17 18.06
CA SER A 291 25.41 -11.43 18.97
C SER A 291 26.77 -11.08 18.37
N ASP A 292 26.90 -10.98 17.04
CA ASP A 292 28.17 -10.61 16.44
C ASP A 292 28.45 -9.11 16.50
N SER A 293 29.71 -8.76 16.58
CA SER A 293 30.19 -7.39 16.74
C SER A 293 29.84 -6.49 15.55
N TYR A 294 29.85 -7.05 14.33
CA TYR A 294 29.56 -6.27 13.12
C TYR A 294 28.08 -5.87 13.04
N THR A 295 27.18 -6.82 13.27
CA THR A 295 25.73 -6.52 13.33
C THR A 295 25.43 -5.46 14.41
N ARG A 296 26.05 -5.58 15.59
CA ARG A 296 25.94 -4.58 16.65
C ARG A 296 26.48 -3.20 16.24
N SER A 297 27.53 -3.15 15.46
CA SER A 297 28.09 -1.87 14.99
C SER A 297 27.15 -1.08 14.09
N LYS A 298 26.15 -1.74 13.50
CA LYS A 298 25.12 -1.12 12.67
C LYS A 298 23.88 -0.68 13.42
N TYR A 299 23.82 -0.99 14.72
CA TYR A 299 22.69 -0.60 15.55
C TYR A 299 22.51 0.93 15.57
N GLY A 300 21.30 1.37 15.27
CA GLY A 300 20.95 2.78 15.18
C GLY A 300 21.36 3.48 13.87
N ASP A 301 22.08 2.79 12.97
CA ASP A 301 22.39 3.31 11.65
C ASP A 301 21.23 3.13 10.68
N GLU A 302 21.16 3.98 9.67
CA GLU A 302 20.28 3.76 8.53
C GLU A 302 20.90 2.72 7.59
N THR A 303 20.22 1.62 7.37
CA THR A 303 20.64 0.54 6.48
C THR A 303 19.72 0.35 5.28
N ASN A 304 18.56 0.99 5.31
CA ASN A 304 17.56 0.96 4.24
C ASN A 304 16.88 2.33 4.14
N ARG A 305 16.92 2.92 2.95
CA ARG A 305 16.30 4.21 2.64
C ARG A 305 15.39 4.07 1.43
N LEU A 306 14.14 4.46 1.59
CA LEU A 306 13.18 4.58 0.51
C LEU A 306 12.96 6.05 0.19
N TYR A 307 13.16 6.42 -1.06
CA TYR A 307 12.87 7.75 -1.60
C TYR A 307 11.69 7.61 -2.57
N ARG A 308 10.64 8.36 -2.33
CA ARG A 308 9.47 8.40 -3.21
C ARG A 308 9.25 9.81 -3.72
N GLN A 309 9.13 9.94 -5.03
CA GLN A 309 8.69 11.15 -5.71
C GLN A 309 7.40 10.83 -6.44
N ASN A 310 6.39 11.68 -6.31
CA ASN A 310 5.15 11.53 -7.05
C ASN A 310 4.74 12.86 -7.66
N TYR A 311 4.30 12.80 -8.90
CA TYR A 311 3.78 13.92 -9.66
C TYR A 311 2.47 13.49 -10.30
N ALA A 312 1.42 14.29 -10.13
CA ALA A 312 0.12 13.96 -10.68
C ALA A 312 -0.55 15.20 -11.27
N LEU A 313 -1.25 15.00 -12.36
CA LEU A 313 -2.14 15.97 -12.96
C LEU A 313 -3.54 15.35 -12.98
N THR A 314 -4.52 16.03 -12.39
CA THR A 314 -5.89 15.56 -12.26
C THR A 314 -6.84 16.59 -12.84
N TRP A 315 -7.68 16.18 -13.78
CA TRP A 315 -8.79 16.96 -14.29
C TRP A 315 -10.11 16.32 -13.87
N ASN A 316 -10.92 17.06 -13.12
CA ASN A 316 -12.28 16.71 -12.77
C ASN A 316 -13.24 17.64 -13.52
N GLY A 317 -14.19 17.07 -14.22
CA GLY A 317 -15.19 17.81 -14.99
C GLY A 317 -16.60 17.47 -14.55
N GLY A 318 -17.46 18.46 -14.57
CA GLY A 318 -18.90 18.33 -14.38
C GLY A 318 -19.64 19.16 -15.40
N TRP A 319 -20.86 18.75 -15.75
CA TRP A 319 -21.73 19.44 -16.68
C TRP A 319 -23.15 19.53 -16.12
N ASP A 320 -23.94 20.50 -16.60
CA ASP A 320 -25.30 20.77 -16.13
C ASP A 320 -26.27 19.58 -16.28
N ASN A 321 -25.97 18.65 -17.18
CA ASN A 321 -26.75 17.42 -17.37
C ASN A 321 -26.36 16.29 -16.39
N GLY A 322 -25.56 16.59 -15.37
CA GLY A 322 -25.12 15.63 -14.37
C GLY A 322 -23.98 14.70 -14.80
N VAL A 323 -23.48 14.81 -16.03
CA VAL A 323 -22.30 14.07 -16.46
C VAL A 323 -21.09 14.55 -15.68
N THR A 324 -20.27 13.61 -15.17
CA THR A 324 -18.99 13.92 -14.50
C THR A 324 -17.86 13.11 -15.12
N THR A 325 -16.65 13.65 -15.07
CA THR A 325 -15.44 12.96 -15.50
C THR A 325 -14.36 13.09 -14.44
N SER A 326 -13.54 12.04 -14.33
CA SER A 326 -12.32 12.06 -13.53
C SER A 326 -11.18 11.50 -14.37
N ASN A 327 -10.16 12.33 -14.58
CA ASN A 327 -9.02 11.97 -15.42
C ASN A 327 -7.75 12.35 -14.70
N TRP A 328 -6.79 11.45 -14.64
CA TRP A 328 -5.50 11.78 -14.06
C TRP A 328 -4.37 10.98 -14.69
N VAL A 329 -3.18 11.56 -14.60
CA VAL A 329 -1.91 10.92 -14.88
C VAL A 329 -1.04 11.06 -13.65
N GLN A 330 -0.40 9.98 -13.24
CA GLN A 330 0.59 9.98 -12.16
C GLN A 330 1.89 9.36 -12.63
N TYR A 331 2.99 10.02 -12.30
CA TYR A 331 4.33 9.46 -12.35
C TYR A 331 4.86 9.32 -10.92
N GLU A 332 5.25 8.10 -10.56
CA GLU A 332 5.89 7.79 -9.29
C GLU A 332 7.28 7.22 -9.56
N HIS A 333 8.29 7.79 -8.91
CA HIS A 333 9.64 7.27 -8.89
C HIS A 333 9.99 6.85 -7.46
N THR A 334 10.40 5.60 -7.29
CA THR A 334 10.88 5.08 -6.01
C THR A 334 12.31 4.60 -6.17
N ARG A 335 13.20 5.08 -5.30
CA ARG A 335 14.53 4.52 -5.10
C ARG A 335 14.57 3.81 -3.75
N ASN A 336 14.84 2.51 -3.78
CA ASN A 336 15.13 1.71 -2.61
C ASN A 336 16.65 1.54 -2.51
N SER A 337 17.26 2.25 -1.55
CA SER A 337 18.70 2.24 -1.31
C SER A 337 18.97 1.49 -0.03
N ARG A 338 19.68 0.35 -0.12
CA ARG A 338 19.93 -0.51 1.06
C ARG A 338 21.28 -1.16 1.05
N ILE A 339 21.79 -1.45 2.25
CA ILE A 339 22.94 -2.32 2.42
C ILE A 339 22.50 -3.77 2.17
N PRO A 340 23.19 -4.54 1.31
CA PRO A 340 22.84 -5.93 1.06
C PRO A 340 22.88 -6.78 2.32
N GLU A 341 21.85 -7.57 2.52
CA GLU A 341 21.71 -8.51 3.62
C GLU A 341 22.09 -9.92 3.20
N GLY A 342 22.24 -10.82 4.16
CA GLY A 342 22.48 -12.24 3.92
C GLY A 342 21.34 -12.90 3.12
N LEU A 343 21.61 -14.13 2.65
CA LEU A 343 20.71 -14.89 1.79
C LEU A 343 19.70 -15.71 2.59
N ALA A 344 18.60 -16.06 1.94
CA ALA A 344 17.56 -16.92 2.50
C ALA A 344 18.13 -18.25 3.04
N GLY A 345 17.61 -18.70 4.18
CA GLY A 345 18.06 -19.92 4.84
C GLY A 345 19.43 -19.84 5.53
N GLY A 346 20.05 -18.69 5.46
CA GLY A 346 21.30 -18.39 6.17
C GLY A 346 21.09 -17.26 7.17
N THR A 347 21.83 -16.20 7.00
CA THR A 347 21.78 -15.00 7.83
C THR A 347 21.01 -13.87 7.14
N GLU A 348 19.89 -14.19 6.53
CA GLU A 348 19.00 -13.20 5.92
C GLU A 348 18.56 -12.18 6.96
N GLY A 349 18.59 -10.90 6.60
CA GLY A 349 18.36 -9.81 7.55
C GLY A 349 19.58 -9.45 8.41
N LYS A 350 20.68 -10.19 8.29
CA LYS A 350 21.94 -9.93 8.97
C LYS A 350 22.99 -9.47 7.96
N PHE A 351 23.76 -8.46 8.32
CA PHE A 351 24.87 -7.98 7.50
C PHE A 351 26.09 -8.89 7.65
N ASN A 352 26.84 -9.02 6.58
CA ASN A 352 28.07 -9.80 6.57
C ASN A 352 29.26 -8.84 6.44
N GLU A 353 30.28 -8.99 7.30
CA GLU A 353 31.53 -8.20 7.23
C GLU A 353 32.21 -8.25 5.86
N LYS A 354 32.02 -9.35 5.13
CA LYS A 354 32.59 -9.56 3.79
C LYS A 354 31.70 -9.03 2.67
N ALA A 355 30.44 -8.67 2.97
CA ALA A 355 29.59 -7.98 2.01
C ALA A 355 30.05 -6.53 1.89
N THR A 356 29.97 -5.98 0.69
CA THR A 356 30.24 -4.56 0.47
C THR A 356 29.33 -3.76 1.39
N GLN A 357 29.91 -2.82 2.15
CA GLN A 357 29.14 -1.94 3.04
C GLN A 357 28.46 -0.80 2.28
N ASP A 358 28.53 -0.84 0.95
CA ASP A 358 27.97 0.16 0.09
C ASP A 358 26.46 -0.07 -0.10
N PHE A 359 25.73 1.03 -0.14
CA PHE A 359 24.32 0.99 -0.51
C PHE A 359 24.18 0.58 -1.98
N VAL A 360 23.22 -0.30 -2.24
CA VAL A 360 22.81 -0.64 -3.60
C VAL A 360 21.40 -0.10 -3.83
N ASP A 361 21.15 0.39 -5.05
CA ASP A 361 19.90 1.02 -5.39
C ASP A 361 19.05 0.10 -6.28
N ILE A 362 17.74 0.08 -5.98
CA ILE A 362 16.70 -0.44 -6.85
C ILE A 362 15.84 0.76 -7.23
N ASP A 363 15.76 1.06 -8.52
CA ASP A 363 14.92 2.14 -9.03
C ASP A 363 13.65 1.56 -9.67
N LEU A 364 12.50 2.13 -9.34
CA LEU A 364 11.20 1.79 -9.90
C LEU A 364 10.52 3.05 -10.40
N ASP A 365 10.18 3.07 -11.68
CA ASP A 365 9.33 4.06 -12.31
C ASP A 365 7.97 3.48 -12.60
N ASP A 366 6.92 4.17 -12.16
CA ASP A 366 5.52 3.80 -12.38
C ASP A 366 4.78 4.97 -13.00
N VAL A 367 4.22 4.76 -14.19
CA VAL A 367 3.35 5.73 -14.87
C VAL A 367 1.96 5.13 -14.96
N MET A 368 0.95 5.88 -14.51
CA MET A 368 -0.44 5.45 -14.61
C MET A 368 -1.31 6.57 -15.19
N LEU A 369 -2.17 6.20 -16.12
CA LEU A 369 -3.22 7.01 -16.70
C LEU A 369 -4.57 6.42 -16.28
N HIS A 370 -5.50 7.26 -15.89
CA HIS A 370 -6.87 6.91 -15.58
C HIS A 370 -7.83 7.91 -16.20
N SER A 371 -8.88 7.42 -16.82
CA SER A 371 -9.95 8.26 -17.38
C SER A 371 -11.28 7.56 -17.17
N GLU A 372 -12.24 8.26 -16.57
CA GLU A 372 -13.60 7.76 -16.44
C GLU A 372 -14.63 8.84 -16.68
N VAL A 373 -15.78 8.44 -17.17
CA VAL A 373 -16.98 9.27 -17.33
C VAL A 373 -18.16 8.59 -16.66
N ASN A 374 -18.94 9.39 -15.91
CA ASN A 374 -20.17 8.97 -15.26
C ASN A 374 -21.34 9.63 -15.98
N LEU A 375 -22.24 8.80 -16.53
CA LEU A 375 -23.37 9.20 -17.35
C LEU A 375 -24.68 8.88 -16.62
N PRO A 376 -25.39 9.88 -16.07
CA PRO A 376 -26.76 9.69 -15.60
C PRO A 376 -27.66 9.33 -16.78
N ILE A 377 -28.43 8.27 -16.63
CA ILE A 377 -29.35 7.77 -17.67
C ILE A 377 -30.71 7.54 -17.01
N ASP A 378 -31.73 8.26 -17.49
CA ASP A 378 -33.11 8.06 -17.11
C ASP A 378 -33.82 7.25 -18.21
N PHE A 379 -33.59 5.93 -18.16
CA PHE A 379 -34.24 4.99 -19.08
C PHE A 379 -34.69 3.75 -18.31
N LEU A 380 -35.99 3.52 -18.23
CA LEU A 380 -36.68 2.49 -17.45
C LEU A 380 -36.52 2.68 -15.92
N VAL A 381 -35.31 2.97 -15.46
CA VAL A 381 -35.00 3.25 -14.05
C VAL A 381 -33.91 4.32 -13.99
N ASN A 382 -33.76 4.98 -12.84
CA ASN A 382 -32.59 5.82 -12.57
C ASN A 382 -31.33 4.98 -12.56
N GLN A 383 -30.34 5.37 -13.35
CA GLN A 383 -29.08 4.66 -13.42
C GLN A 383 -27.94 5.61 -13.74
N THR A 384 -26.76 5.26 -13.28
CA THR A 384 -25.52 5.96 -13.61
C THR A 384 -24.53 4.97 -14.21
N LEU A 385 -24.27 5.11 -15.50
CA LEU A 385 -23.28 4.31 -16.21
C LEU A 385 -21.89 4.96 -16.09
N THR A 386 -20.93 4.20 -15.60
CA THR A 386 -19.52 4.58 -15.57
C THR A 386 -18.76 3.79 -16.63
N LEU A 387 -18.05 4.50 -17.49
CA LEU A 387 -17.12 3.92 -18.45
C LEU A 387 -15.73 4.45 -18.18
N GLY A 388 -14.73 3.59 -18.19
CA GLY A 388 -13.36 3.99 -17.89
C GLY A 388 -12.30 3.18 -18.63
N THR A 389 -11.12 3.78 -18.64
CA THR A 389 -9.89 3.18 -19.18
C THR A 389 -8.72 3.52 -18.29
N GLU A 390 -7.78 2.59 -18.20
CA GLU A 390 -6.55 2.78 -17.47
C GLU A 390 -5.37 2.24 -18.27
N TRP A 391 -4.21 2.83 -18.08
CA TRP A 391 -2.94 2.31 -18.56
C TRP A 391 -1.90 2.48 -17.46
N ASN A 392 -1.16 1.41 -17.18
CA ASN A 392 -0.08 1.41 -16.21
C ASN A 392 1.17 0.82 -16.84
N GLN A 393 2.31 1.46 -16.61
CA GLN A 393 3.62 0.94 -16.98
C GLN A 393 4.56 1.00 -15.79
N GLN A 394 5.15 -0.13 -15.44
CA GLN A 394 6.21 -0.22 -14.45
C GLN A 394 7.53 -0.58 -15.11
N ARG A 395 8.59 0.13 -14.74
CA ARG A 395 9.98 -0.14 -15.14
C ARG A 395 10.85 -0.20 -13.90
N MET A 396 11.58 -1.27 -13.73
CA MET A 396 12.47 -1.48 -12.59
C MET A 396 13.88 -1.72 -13.07
N LYS A 397 14.84 -1.16 -12.33
CA LYS A 397 16.27 -1.44 -12.47
C LYS A 397 16.78 -1.96 -11.14
N ASP A 398 17.21 -3.22 -11.11
CA ASP A 398 17.79 -3.88 -9.94
C ASP A 398 19.11 -4.54 -10.31
N LEU A 399 20.20 -3.87 -10.00
CA LEU A 399 21.57 -4.34 -10.28
C LEU A 399 21.99 -5.46 -9.33
N SER A 400 21.41 -5.55 -8.13
CA SER A 400 21.84 -6.50 -7.12
C SER A 400 21.14 -7.85 -7.23
N SER A 401 19.82 -7.85 -7.44
CA SER A 401 19.01 -9.08 -7.45
C SER A 401 18.95 -9.72 -8.84
N ASN A 402 18.79 -8.93 -9.90
CA ASN A 402 18.70 -9.47 -11.26
C ASN A 402 20.05 -9.90 -11.82
N THR A 403 21.15 -9.37 -11.29
CA THR A 403 22.50 -9.67 -11.77
C THR A 403 23.37 -10.38 -10.72
N GLN A 404 22.75 -10.98 -9.71
CA GLN A 404 23.47 -11.69 -8.65
C GLN A 404 24.45 -12.72 -9.27
N ALA A 405 25.72 -12.66 -8.85
CA ALA A 405 26.73 -13.58 -9.33
C ALA A 405 26.40 -15.03 -8.94
N LEU A 406 26.45 -15.94 -9.91
CA LEU A 406 26.29 -17.38 -9.72
C LEU A 406 27.62 -18.10 -9.49
N THR A 407 28.73 -17.36 -9.36
CA THR A 407 30.06 -17.88 -9.16
C THR A 407 30.48 -17.74 -7.71
N GLY A 408 31.04 -18.81 -7.16
CA GLY A 408 31.63 -18.80 -5.83
C GLY A 408 31.12 -19.90 -4.90
N THR A 409 31.85 -20.15 -3.84
CA THR A 409 31.58 -21.23 -2.87
C THR A 409 30.26 -21.01 -2.07
N ASN A 410 29.72 -19.79 -2.06
CA ASN A 410 28.51 -19.44 -1.30
C ASN A 410 27.23 -19.49 -2.14
N THR A 411 27.33 -19.60 -3.46
CA THR A 411 26.20 -19.56 -4.38
C THR A 411 25.98 -20.87 -5.15
N GLY A 412 26.69 -21.93 -4.81
CA GLY A 412 26.56 -23.25 -5.45
C GLY A 412 27.11 -23.36 -6.88
N GLY A 413 27.61 -22.29 -7.49
CA GLY A 413 28.22 -22.28 -8.80
C GLY A 413 27.27 -21.97 -9.97
N ALA A 414 27.81 -22.09 -11.21
CA ALA A 414 27.05 -21.80 -12.43
C ALA A 414 25.92 -22.80 -12.70
N ILE A 415 24.87 -22.34 -13.30
CA ILE A 415 23.71 -23.12 -13.73
C ILE A 415 23.76 -23.23 -15.26
N ASP A 416 23.59 -24.44 -15.82
CA ASP A 416 23.57 -24.66 -17.26
C ASP A 416 22.42 -23.83 -17.92
N GLY A 417 22.79 -23.13 -19.01
CA GLY A 417 21.83 -22.29 -19.74
C GLY A 417 21.52 -20.93 -19.09
N VAL A 418 22.10 -20.65 -17.91
CA VAL A 418 21.92 -19.36 -17.23
C VAL A 418 23.22 -18.57 -17.24
N SER A 419 23.21 -17.35 -17.77
CA SER A 419 24.39 -16.49 -17.77
C SER A 419 24.83 -16.15 -16.35
N THR A 420 26.10 -16.24 -16.08
CA THR A 420 26.72 -15.91 -14.79
C THR A 420 26.93 -14.40 -14.60
N THR A 421 27.05 -13.64 -15.69
CA THR A 421 27.46 -12.23 -15.66
C THR A 421 26.60 -11.30 -16.52
N ASP A 422 25.95 -11.83 -17.53
CA ASP A 422 25.26 -11.05 -18.57
C ASP A 422 23.73 -11.10 -18.45
N ARG A 423 23.20 -10.98 -17.23
CA ARG A 423 21.76 -10.88 -17.01
C ARG A 423 21.32 -9.43 -16.93
N SER A 424 20.16 -9.12 -17.55
CA SER A 424 19.62 -7.78 -17.54
C SER A 424 19.17 -7.34 -16.14
N PRO A 425 19.56 -6.15 -15.67
CA PRO A 425 19.05 -5.56 -14.43
C PRO A 425 17.64 -4.96 -14.60
N TYR A 426 17.11 -4.95 -15.82
CA TYR A 426 15.86 -4.27 -16.14
C TYR A 426 14.69 -5.25 -16.20
N SER A 427 13.55 -4.81 -15.65
CA SER A 427 12.25 -5.47 -15.76
C SER A 427 11.20 -4.44 -16.16
N LYS A 428 10.23 -4.84 -16.98
CA LYS A 428 9.14 -3.97 -17.43
C LYS A 428 7.85 -4.76 -17.56
N ALA A 429 6.74 -4.15 -17.19
CA ALA A 429 5.40 -4.65 -17.48
C ALA A 429 4.44 -3.50 -17.76
N GLU A 430 3.43 -3.77 -18.59
CA GLU A 430 2.36 -2.84 -18.93
C GLU A 430 1.02 -3.53 -18.75
N ILE A 431 0.02 -2.76 -18.28
CA ILE A 431 -1.37 -3.20 -18.20
C ILE A 431 -2.23 -2.12 -18.85
N PHE A 432 -3.05 -2.53 -19.82
CA PHE A 432 -4.12 -1.72 -20.37
C PHE A 432 -5.46 -2.26 -19.90
N SER A 433 -6.36 -1.39 -19.45
CA SER A 433 -7.64 -1.80 -18.88
C SER A 433 -8.81 -0.99 -19.41
N LEU A 434 -9.93 -1.66 -19.58
CA LEU A 434 -11.23 -1.06 -19.87
C LEU A 434 -12.22 -1.53 -18.80
N PHE A 435 -13.09 -0.65 -18.32
CA PHE A 435 -14.14 -1.05 -17.39
C PHE A 435 -15.44 -0.32 -17.65
N ALA A 436 -16.54 -0.99 -17.29
CA ALA A 436 -17.88 -0.46 -17.30
C ALA A 436 -18.60 -0.90 -16.01
N GLU A 437 -19.29 0.01 -15.38
CA GLU A 437 -20.11 -0.23 -14.19
C GLU A 437 -21.43 0.51 -14.35
N ASN A 438 -22.50 -0.04 -13.81
CA ASN A 438 -23.79 0.63 -13.83
C ASN A 438 -24.46 0.55 -12.45
N ASN A 439 -24.79 1.70 -11.87
CA ASN A 439 -25.57 1.76 -10.66
C ASN A 439 -27.05 1.95 -11.03
N MET A 440 -27.88 0.93 -10.80
CA MET A 440 -29.29 0.92 -11.19
C MET A 440 -30.19 0.89 -9.96
N GLU A 441 -31.05 1.87 -9.80
CA GLU A 441 -32.10 1.92 -8.80
C GLU A 441 -33.36 1.25 -9.39
N LEU A 442 -33.46 -0.09 -9.22
CA LEU A 442 -34.60 -0.83 -9.77
C LEU A 442 -35.92 -0.48 -9.08
N THR A 443 -35.85 -0.21 -7.78
CA THR A 443 -36.95 0.30 -6.96
C THR A 443 -36.37 1.19 -5.86
N ASP A 444 -37.19 1.90 -5.09
CA ASP A 444 -36.76 2.72 -3.95
C ASP A 444 -35.94 1.92 -2.89
N SER A 445 -36.10 0.60 -2.86
CA SER A 445 -35.44 -0.28 -1.91
C SER A 445 -34.42 -1.25 -2.54
N THR A 446 -34.30 -1.28 -3.87
CA THR A 446 -33.45 -2.26 -4.58
C THR A 446 -32.49 -1.57 -5.51
N ILE A 447 -31.20 -1.69 -5.21
CA ILE A 447 -30.10 -1.16 -6.03
C ILE A 447 -29.27 -2.34 -6.53
N VAL A 448 -28.98 -2.37 -7.83
CA VAL A 448 -28.16 -3.40 -8.49
C VAL A 448 -27.01 -2.72 -9.21
N THR A 449 -25.79 -3.17 -8.94
CA THR A 449 -24.56 -2.59 -9.48
C THR A 449 -23.72 -3.66 -10.18
N PRO A 450 -24.01 -3.98 -11.46
CA PRO A 450 -23.14 -4.81 -12.27
C PRO A 450 -21.90 -4.05 -12.70
N GLY A 451 -20.81 -4.77 -12.89
CA GLY A 451 -19.56 -4.25 -13.44
C GLY A 451 -18.83 -5.29 -14.27
N LEU A 452 -18.04 -4.83 -15.20
CA LEU A 452 -17.16 -5.65 -16.02
C LEU A 452 -15.86 -4.91 -16.27
N ARG A 453 -14.74 -5.59 -15.99
CA ARG A 453 -13.41 -5.07 -16.28
C ARG A 453 -12.65 -6.02 -17.19
N PHE A 454 -11.95 -5.46 -18.15
CA PHE A 454 -10.99 -6.15 -19.01
C PHE A 454 -9.60 -5.61 -18.73
N ASP A 455 -8.62 -6.50 -18.55
CA ASP A 455 -7.21 -6.16 -18.40
C ASP A 455 -6.39 -6.92 -19.43
N HIS A 456 -5.47 -6.22 -20.09
CA HIS A 456 -4.45 -6.81 -20.95
C HIS A 456 -3.08 -6.52 -20.36
N HIS A 457 -2.41 -7.55 -19.87
CA HIS A 457 -1.06 -7.46 -19.32
C HIS A 457 -0.04 -7.92 -20.35
N SER A 458 1.05 -7.18 -20.51
CA SER A 458 2.08 -7.42 -21.54
C SER A 458 2.75 -8.81 -21.47
N ILE A 459 2.70 -9.48 -20.33
CA ILE A 459 3.32 -10.80 -20.11
C ILE A 459 2.25 -11.89 -20.00
N VAL A 460 1.26 -11.71 -19.10
CA VAL A 460 0.28 -12.78 -18.79
C VAL A 460 -1.01 -12.71 -19.61
N GLY A 461 -1.13 -11.73 -20.51
CA GLY A 461 -2.25 -11.64 -21.48
C GLY A 461 -3.54 -11.10 -20.87
N ASN A 462 -4.67 -11.61 -21.34
CA ASN A 462 -5.99 -11.05 -21.11
C ASN A 462 -6.65 -11.62 -19.85
N ASN A 463 -7.39 -10.76 -19.15
CA ASN A 463 -8.23 -11.13 -18.03
C ASN A 463 -9.57 -10.39 -18.07
N TRP A 464 -10.65 -11.08 -17.71
CA TRP A 464 -11.98 -10.51 -17.53
C TRP A 464 -12.42 -10.64 -16.08
N SER A 465 -12.91 -9.57 -15.49
CA SER A 465 -13.34 -9.49 -14.09
C SER A 465 -14.78 -8.97 -14.00
N PRO A 466 -15.79 -9.84 -14.09
CA PRO A 466 -17.16 -9.46 -13.83
C PRO A 466 -17.41 -9.27 -12.32
N ALA A 467 -18.32 -8.36 -11.99
CA ALA A 467 -18.77 -8.08 -10.63
C ALA A 467 -20.28 -7.78 -10.61
N LEU A 468 -20.93 -8.15 -9.52
CA LEU A 468 -22.32 -7.82 -9.24
C LEU A 468 -22.47 -7.54 -7.76
N ASN A 469 -22.98 -6.35 -7.41
CA ASN A 469 -23.38 -5.99 -6.05
C ASN A 469 -24.86 -5.66 -6.04
N ILE A 470 -25.55 -6.07 -4.98
CA ILE A 470 -26.98 -5.84 -4.77
C ILE A 470 -27.19 -5.31 -3.35
N SER A 471 -27.98 -4.26 -3.22
CA SER A 471 -28.48 -3.73 -1.95
C SER A 471 -30.00 -3.79 -1.95
N GLN A 472 -30.59 -4.45 -0.96
CA GLN A 472 -32.02 -4.63 -0.80
C GLN A 472 -32.47 -4.15 0.57
N GLY A 473 -33.28 -3.11 0.61
CA GLY A 473 -33.98 -2.68 1.81
C GLY A 473 -35.05 -3.71 2.22
N LEU A 474 -35.10 -4.04 3.50
CA LEU A 474 -36.06 -4.94 4.12
C LEU A 474 -36.80 -4.17 5.24
N GLY A 475 -37.83 -3.44 4.88
CA GLY A 475 -38.47 -2.46 5.76
C GLY A 475 -37.55 -1.25 6.03
N ASP A 476 -37.78 -0.54 7.13
CA ASP A 476 -37.10 0.72 7.43
C ASP A 476 -35.74 0.51 8.12
N ASP A 477 -35.54 -0.62 8.78
CA ASP A 477 -34.43 -0.82 9.70
C ASP A 477 -33.35 -1.77 9.16
N PHE A 478 -33.66 -2.64 8.19
CA PHE A 478 -32.76 -3.67 7.70
C PHE A 478 -32.38 -3.47 6.23
N THR A 479 -31.12 -3.76 5.92
CA THR A 479 -30.63 -3.80 4.54
C THR A 479 -29.85 -5.11 4.31
N LEU A 480 -30.25 -5.87 3.30
CA LEU A 480 -29.53 -7.04 2.82
C LEU A 480 -28.58 -6.59 1.71
N LYS A 481 -27.31 -6.91 1.85
CA LYS A 481 -26.27 -6.55 0.89
C LYS A 481 -25.56 -7.81 0.42
N MET A 482 -25.39 -7.96 -0.89
CA MET A 482 -24.79 -9.14 -1.50
C MET A 482 -23.78 -8.70 -2.57
N GLY A 483 -22.73 -9.48 -2.75
CA GLY A 483 -21.73 -9.22 -3.77
C GLY A 483 -21.06 -10.49 -4.25
N ILE A 484 -20.75 -10.53 -5.54
CA ILE A 484 -19.89 -11.52 -6.15
C ILE A 484 -19.01 -10.83 -7.19
N ALA A 485 -17.70 -11.13 -7.17
CA ALA A 485 -16.78 -10.57 -8.14
C ALA A 485 -15.63 -11.53 -8.42
N ARG A 486 -15.12 -11.50 -9.65
CA ARG A 486 -13.84 -12.10 -9.99
C ARG A 486 -12.75 -11.05 -9.86
N ALA A 487 -11.78 -11.31 -9.01
CA ALA A 487 -10.62 -10.48 -8.79
C ALA A 487 -9.39 -11.05 -9.51
N TYR A 488 -8.41 -10.21 -9.72
CA TYR A 488 -7.24 -10.47 -10.57
C TYR A 488 -5.98 -9.89 -9.94
N LYS A 489 -4.88 -10.65 -10.02
CA LYS A 489 -3.54 -10.18 -9.70
C LYS A 489 -2.53 -10.71 -10.71
N ALA A 490 -1.85 -9.80 -11.39
CA ALA A 490 -0.71 -10.15 -12.23
C ALA A 490 0.51 -10.50 -11.36
N PRO A 491 1.39 -11.39 -11.85
CA PRO A 491 2.67 -11.63 -11.18
C PRO A 491 3.52 -10.36 -11.13
N SER A 492 4.40 -10.28 -10.15
CA SER A 492 5.31 -9.16 -9.98
C SER A 492 6.43 -9.16 -11.02
N LEU A 493 7.14 -8.04 -11.13
CA LEU A 493 8.32 -7.93 -12.00
C LEU A 493 9.43 -8.92 -11.63
N TYR A 494 9.56 -9.29 -10.35
CA TYR A 494 10.50 -10.32 -9.91
C TYR A 494 10.05 -11.72 -10.29
N GLN A 495 8.78 -12.03 -10.13
CA GLN A 495 8.23 -13.35 -10.44
C GLN A 495 8.31 -13.69 -11.92
N THR A 496 8.14 -12.70 -12.80
CA THR A 496 8.16 -12.91 -14.25
C THR A 496 9.53 -12.79 -14.90
N ASN A 497 10.56 -12.28 -14.20
CA ASN A 497 11.84 -11.99 -14.82
C ASN A 497 12.83 -13.17 -14.70
N PRO A 498 13.15 -13.89 -15.80
CA PRO A 498 14.12 -14.99 -15.76
C PRO A 498 15.55 -14.56 -15.36
N ASN A 499 15.87 -13.27 -15.42
CA ASN A 499 17.15 -12.74 -14.94
C ASN A 499 17.23 -12.63 -13.41
N TYR A 500 16.08 -12.64 -12.72
CA TYR A 500 16.02 -12.68 -11.26
C TYR A 500 16.26 -14.11 -10.77
N ILE A 501 17.35 -14.30 -10.00
CA ILE A 501 17.70 -15.58 -9.41
C ILE A 501 18.03 -15.36 -7.94
N LEU A 502 17.30 -16.05 -7.07
CA LEU A 502 17.50 -16.03 -5.63
C LEU A 502 18.12 -17.34 -5.19
N TYR A 503 19.25 -17.28 -4.47
CA TYR A 503 19.85 -18.45 -3.84
C TYR A 503 19.38 -18.58 -2.40
N SER A 504 18.98 -19.79 -2.01
CA SER A 504 18.68 -20.16 -0.62
C SER A 504 19.67 -21.19 -0.11
N LYS A 505 20.10 -21.04 1.14
CA LYS A 505 20.96 -22.03 1.83
C LYS A 505 20.18 -23.21 2.40
N GLY A 506 18.92 -23.40 2.03
CA GLY A 506 18.10 -24.55 2.44
C GLY A 506 16.64 -24.24 2.78
N GLN A 507 16.29 -23.01 3.18
CA GLN A 507 14.89 -22.65 3.39
C GLN A 507 14.16 -22.54 2.05
N GLY A 508 13.04 -23.27 1.92
CA GLY A 508 12.25 -23.34 0.71
C GLY A 508 12.75 -24.36 -0.33
N CYS A 509 13.88 -25.03 -0.08
CA CYS A 509 14.39 -26.09 -0.95
C CYS A 509 13.69 -27.42 -0.65
N TYR A 510 12.91 -27.94 -1.60
CA TYR A 510 12.02 -29.09 -1.33
C TYR A 510 12.72 -30.45 -1.33
N ALA A 511 13.74 -30.63 -2.14
CA ALA A 511 14.31 -31.95 -2.38
C ALA A 511 15.77 -32.12 -1.98
N SER A 512 16.47 -31.05 -1.61
CA SER A 512 17.92 -31.13 -1.37
C SER A 512 18.26 -30.93 0.10
N ALA A 513 19.23 -31.68 0.56
CA ALA A 513 19.88 -31.48 1.87
C ALA A 513 20.75 -30.22 1.92
N GLY A 514 20.79 -29.41 0.87
CA GLY A 514 21.61 -28.22 0.69
C GLY A 514 20.85 -27.03 0.16
N GLY A 515 21.57 -26.05 -0.40
CA GLY A 515 20.97 -24.88 -1.03
C GLY A 515 20.30 -25.17 -2.36
N CYS A 516 19.52 -24.20 -2.84
CA CYS A 516 18.89 -24.24 -4.15
C CYS A 516 18.68 -22.83 -4.69
N TYR A 517 18.31 -22.75 -5.97
CA TYR A 517 17.99 -21.50 -6.66
C TYR A 517 16.50 -21.38 -6.97
N LEU A 518 15.98 -20.15 -6.98
CA LEU A 518 14.65 -19.81 -7.46
C LEU A 518 14.79 -18.73 -8.54
N GLN A 519 14.26 -19.00 -9.72
CA GLN A 519 14.32 -18.13 -10.89
C GLN A 519 12.93 -17.56 -11.20
N GLY A 520 12.89 -16.35 -11.76
CA GLY A 520 11.67 -15.80 -12.39
C GLY A 520 11.21 -16.63 -13.57
N ASN A 521 9.90 -16.60 -13.85
CA ASN A 521 9.25 -17.40 -14.89
C ASN A 521 8.28 -16.51 -15.68
N ASP A 522 8.56 -16.29 -16.97
CA ASP A 522 7.72 -15.50 -17.87
C ASP A 522 6.50 -16.25 -18.44
N ASP A 523 6.39 -17.55 -18.17
CA ASP A 523 5.21 -18.39 -18.53
C ASP A 523 4.11 -18.39 -17.45
N LEU A 524 4.24 -17.59 -16.39
CA LEU A 524 3.25 -17.51 -15.33
C LEU A 524 1.90 -17.01 -15.82
N LYS A 525 0.84 -17.54 -15.21
CA LYS A 525 -0.52 -17.04 -15.33
C LYS A 525 -0.85 -16.09 -14.18
N ALA A 526 -1.79 -15.19 -14.42
CA ALA A 526 -2.32 -14.34 -13.36
C ALA A 526 -3.04 -15.17 -12.29
N GLU A 527 -2.92 -14.73 -11.04
CA GLU A 527 -3.74 -15.22 -9.95
C GLU A 527 -5.15 -14.66 -10.07
N THR A 528 -6.16 -15.46 -9.78
CA THR A 528 -7.56 -15.03 -9.79
C THR A 528 -8.30 -15.52 -8.56
N SER A 529 -9.32 -14.78 -8.15
CA SER A 529 -10.17 -15.17 -7.02
C SER A 529 -11.62 -14.85 -7.33
N ILE A 530 -12.55 -15.72 -6.92
CA ILE A 530 -13.98 -15.42 -6.91
C ILE A 530 -14.36 -15.10 -5.48
N ASN A 531 -14.66 -13.83 -5.24
CA ASN A 531 -15.03 -13.29 -3.95
C ASN A 531 -16.55 -13.18 -3.85
N LYS A 532 -17.11 -13.73 -2.80
CA LYS A 532 -18.55 -13.75 -2.52
C LYS A 532 -18.79 -13.22 -1.13
N GLU A 533 -19.82 -12.41 -0.97
CA GLU A 533 -20.26 -11.98 0.36
C GLU A 533 -21.76 -11.75 0.42
N ILE A 534 -22.30 -11.91 1.61
CA ILE A 534 -23.67 -11.56 1.97
C ILE A 534 -23.67 -10.98 3.38
N GLY A 535 -24.29 -9.83 3.56
CA GLY A 535 -24.37 -9.12 4.82
C GLY A 535 -25.78 -8.64 5.12
N LEU A 536 -26.18 -8.71 6.37
CA LEU A 536 -27.39 -8.08 6.89
C LEU A 536 -26.99 -6.95 7.82
N GLU A 537 -27.47 -5.75 7.55
CA GLU A 537 -27.25 -4.55 8.34
C GLU A 537 -28.56 -4.11 9.00
N PHE A 538 -28.49 -3.79 10.28
CA PHE A 538 -29.56 -3.16 11.04
C PHE A 538 -29.13 -1.74 11.43
N LYS A 539 -29.99 -0.76 11.17
CA LYS A 539 -29.77 0.65 11.54
C LYS A 539 -31.04 1.26 12.04
N ARG A 540 -31.08 1.70 13.31
CA ARG A 540 -32.22 2.39 13.93
C ARG A 540 -31.76 3.18 15.15
N ASP A 541 -32.27 4.40 15.30
CA ASP A 541 -32.14 5.25 16.50
C ASP A 541 -30.68 5.34 17.03
N GLY A 542 -29.71 5.51 16.12
CA GLY A 542 -28.28 5.55 16.48
C GLY A 542 -27.62 4.19 16.69
N TRP A 543 -28.34 3.08 16.63
CA TRP A 543 -27.80 1.72 16.62
C TRP A 543 -27.43 1.30 15.21
N LEU A 544 -26.24 0.73 15.09
CA LEU A 544 -25.78 0.05 13.89
C LEU A 544 -25.25 -1.32 14.26
N ALA A 545 -25.78 -2.35 13.64
CA ALA A 545 -25.30 -3.71 13.80
C ALA A 545 -25.26 -4.40 12.44
N GLY A 546 -24.29 -5.27 12.23
CA GLY A 546 -24.16 -6.00 10.97
C GLY A 546 -23.49 -7.35 11.16
N VAL A 547 -23.86 -8.28 10.31
CA VAL A 547 -23.19 -9.56 10.16
C VAL A 547 -22.93 -9.82 8.70
N THR A 548 -21.71 -10.24 8.39
CA THR A 548 -21.28 -10.53 7.01
C THR A 548 -20.62 -11.89 6.94
N TRP A 549 -21.12 -12.72 6.05
CA TRP A 549 -20.46 -13.94 5.62
C TRP A 549 -19.71 -13.67 4.31
N PHE A 550 -18.50 -14.22 4.18
CA PHE A 550 -17.71 -14.12 2.95
C PHE A 550 -17.00 -15.43 2.65
N ARG A 551 -16.70 -15.63 1.36
CA ARG A 551 -15.87 -16.72 0.85
C ARG A 551 -15.07 -16.25 -0.35
N ASN A 552 -13.77 -16.54 -0.36
CA ASN A 552 -12.86 -16.28 -1.46
C ASN A 552 -12.33 -17.62 -2.00
N ASP A 553 -12.62 -17.92 -3.25
CA ASP A 553 -12.12 -19.11 -3.96
C ASP A 553 -10.95 -18.68 -4.86
N TYR A 554 -9.74 -19.01 -4.43
CA TYR A 554 -8.48 -18.59 -5.06
C TYR A 554 -8.00 -19.63 -6.07
N ARG A 555 -7.38 -19.19 -7.18
CA ARG A 555 -6.84 -20.04 -8.23
C ARG A 555 -5.54 -19.49 -8.79
N ASN A 556 -4.67 -20.39 -9.28
CA ASN A 556 -3.39 -20.07 -9.91
C ASN A 556 -2.47 -19.25 -8.97
N LYS A 557 -2.47 -19.56 -7.68
CA LYS A 557 -1.58 -18.89 -6.75
C LYS A 557 -0.13 -19.06 -7.20
N ILE A 558 0.65 -17.98 -7.14
CA ILE A 558 2.06 -18.02 -7.53
C ILE A 558 2.91 -18.30 -6.31
N GLU A 559 3.62 -19.42 -6.35
CA GLU A 559 4.54 -19.87 -5.29
C GLU A 559 5.85 -20.37 -5.92
N ALA A 560 6.85 -20.62 -5.08
CA ALA A 560 8.05 -21.31 -5.54
C ALA A 560 7.67 -22.75 -5.95
N GLY A 561 8.05 -23.15 -7.17
CA GLY A 561 7.70 -24.46 -7.72
C GLY A 561 8.32 -25.63 -6.93
N TYR A 562 7.67 -26.79 -7.00
CA TYR A 562 8.08 -28.00 -6.28
C TYR A 562 8.97 -28.92 -7.11
N VAL A 563 9.08 -28.68 -8.40
CA VAL A 563 9.85 -29.50 -9.35
C VAL A 563 11.07 -28.71 -9.80
N ALA A 564 12.24 -29.31 -9.65
CA ALA A 564 13.46 -28.73 -10.17
C ALA A 564 13.42 -28.69 -11.70
N VAL A 565 13.70 -27.51 -12.27
CA VAL A 565 13.76 -27.28 -13.72
C VAL A 565 15.16 -27.38 -14.27
N GLY A 566 16.16 -27.49 -13.40
CA GLY A 566 17.57 -27.65 -13.74
C GLY A 566 18.43 -27.87 -12.52
N GLN A 567 19.71 -28.11 -12.74
CA GLN A 567 20.73 -28.24 -11.70
C GLN A 567 22.03 -27.60 -12.17
N ASN A 568 22.86 -27.17 -11.24
CA ASN A 568 24.24 -26.79 -11.55
C ASN A 568 25.18 -28.01 -11.56
N ALA A 569 26.44 -27.80 -11.92
CA ALA A 569 27.46 -28.85 -12.03
C ALA A 569 27.73 -29.62 -10.73
N VAL A 570 27.36 -29.08 -9.57
CA VAL A 570 27.51 -29.76 -8.25
C VAL A 570 26.18 -30.30 -7.71
N GLY A 571 25.14 -30.34 -8.54
CA GLY A 571 23.84 -30.93 -8.18
C GLY A 571 22.92 -30.02 -7.35
N THR A 572 23.15 -28.70 -7.34
CA THR A 572 22.25 -27.74 -6.70
C THR A 572 21.04 -27.49 -7.60
N ASP A 573 19.85 -27.73 -7.08
CA ASP A 573 18.61 -27.62 -7.84
C ASP A 573 18.26 -26.15 -8.18
N LEU A 574 17.69 -25.96 -9.37
CA LEU A 574 17.04 -24.74 -9.82
C LEU A 574 15.53 -24.95 -9.84
N TYR A 575 14.79 -24.11 -9.10
CA TYR A 575 13.34 -24.01 -9.15
C TYR A 575 12.92 -22.73 -9.85
N GLN A 576 11.68 -22.67 -10.30
CA GLN A 576 11.06 -21.47 -10.85
C GLN A 576 9.78 -21.13 -10.08
N TRP A 577 9.38 -19.86 -10.13
CA TRP A 577 8.03 -19.49 -9.75
C TRP A 577 7.02 -20.23 -10.61
N ASP A 578 5.94 -20.73 -10.00
CA ASP A 578 4.93 -21.53 -10.67
C ASP A 578 3.53 -21.23 -10.13
N ASN A 579 2.51 -21.53 -10.93
CA ASN A 579 1.13 -21.45 -10.52
C ASN A 579 0.68 -22.77 -9.88
N VAL A 580 0.22 -22.71 -8.63
CA VAL A 580 -0.40 -23.84 -7.94
C VAL A 580 -1.92 -23.71 -7.98
N PRO A 581 -2.67 -24.85 -7.97
CA PRO A 581 -4.14 -24.84 -8.05
C PRO A 581 -4.83 -24.07 -6.95
#